data_2400c13ccede60897801ee0d4cddec9f
#
_entry.id   2400c13ccede60897801ee0d4cddec9f
#
_cell.length_a   1.000
_cell.length_b   1.000
_cell.length_c   1.000
_cell.angle_alpha   90.00
_cell.angle_beta   90.00
_cell.angle_gamma   90.00
#
_symmetry.space_group_name_H-M   'P 1'
#
loop_
_entity.id
_entity.type
_entity.pdbx_description
1 polymer ?
#
loop_
_entity_poly.entity_id
_entity_poly.type
_entity_poly.pdbx_seq_one_letter_code
_entity_poly.pdbx_strand_id
1 'polypeptide(L)'
;MQIKELGEFGVIDLLTRMVVDQRTDAGNGRSFSFELTVDNGDDTAAWSVGSSTVNELFTTDTMVDGVHFTRETTPWQDLGWKSLASNISDVASMGGAPTYALVTLGLPPETEVSDLENLYKGMLEISNEYGLAIVGGDMVRSPV
;
A
#
# COMPACT_ATOMS: atom_id res chain seq x y z
N MET A 1 -5.17 -24.57 13.59
CA MET A 1 -5.94 -23.92 12.52
C MET A 1 -4.95 -23.22 11.58
N GLN A 2 -5.05 -23.46 10.29
CA GLN A 2 -4.17 -22.85 9.29
C GLN A 2 -4.92 -21.67 8.64
N ILE A 3 -4.17 -20.71 8.07
CA ILE A 3 -4.75 -19.53 7.38
C ILE A 3 -5.79 -19.93 6.31
N LYS A 4 -5.51 -20.99 5.54
CA LYS A 4 -6.44 -21.52 4.53
C LYS A 4 -7.81 -21.97 5.07
N GLU A 5 -7.92 -22.23 6.37
CA GLU A 5 -9.17 -22.67 7.02
C GLU A 5 -10.05 -21.47 7.38
N LEU A 6 -9.45 -20.30 7.60
CA LEU A 6 -10.15 -19.04 7.85
C LEU A 6 -10.48 -18.28 6.57
N GLY A 7 -9.68 -18.47 5.52
CA GLY A 7 -9.70 -17.62 4.33
C GLY A 7 -9.20 -16.21 4.60
N GLU A 8 -9.05 -15.42 3.53
CA GLU A 8 -8.49 -14.06 3.60
C GLU A 8 -9.29 -13.15 4.54
N PHE A 9 -10.59 -13.04 4.33
CA PHE A 9 -11.44 -12.16 5.16
C PHE A 9 -11.50 -12.58 6.62
N GLY A 10 -11.47 -13.89 6.91
CA GLY A 10 -11.44 -14.37 8.30
C GLY A 10 -10.13 -14.03 9.01
N VAL A 11 -9.01 -14.01 8.30
CA VAL A 11 -7.71 -13.58 8.84
C VAL A 11 -7.71 -12.07 9.07
N ILE A 12 -8.18 -11.28 8.11
CA ILE A 12 -8.29 -9.82 8.22
C ILE A 12 -9.13 -9.45 9.46
N ASP A 13 -10.32 -10.06 9.61
CA ASP A 13 -11.23 -9.81 10.75
C ASP A 13 -10.57 -10.15 12.10
N LEU A 14 -9.87 -11.29 12.18
CA LEU A 14 -9.13 -11.68 13.37
C LEU A 14 -8.06 -10.65 13.76
N LEU A 15 -7.23 -10.26 12.80
CA LEU A 15 -6.13 -9.33 13.04
C LEU A 15 -6.64 -7.91 13.36
N THR A 16 -7.68 -7.47 12.66
CA THR A 16 -8.34 -6.18 12.94
C THR A 16 -8.85 -6.11 14.37
N ARG A 17 -9.53 -7.16 14.86
CA ARG A 17 -9.99 -7.21 16.26
C ARG A 17 -8.81 -7.10 17.22
N MET A 18 -7.74 -7.85 17.03
CA MET A 18 -6.55 -7.79 17.88
C MET A 18 -5.96 -6.38 17.96
N VAL A 19 -5.89 -5.66 16.83
CA VAL A 19 -5.37 -4.29 16.77
C VAL A 19 -6.31 -3.31 17.45
N VAL A 20 -7.62 -3.44 17.25
CA VAL A 20 -8.64 -2.57 17.87
C VAL A 20 -8.69 -2.79 19.38
N ASP A 21 -8.70 -4.04 19.84
CA ASP A 21 -8.69 -4.38 21.26
C ASP A 21 -7.47 -3.81 21.97
N GLN A 22 -6.28 -3.90 21.36
CA GLN A 22 -5.06 -3.31 21.93
C GLN A 22 -5.15 -1.78 22.05
N ARG A 23 -5.81 -1.12 21.10
CA ARG A 23 -6.00 0.35 21.15
C ARG A 23 -6.99 0.78 22.23
N THR A 24 -8.04 0.01 22.46
CA THR A 24 -9.08 0.28 23.47
C THR A 24 -8.65 -0.10 24.88
N ASP A 25 -7.87 -1.19 25.04
CA ASP A 25 -7.31 -1.62 26.32
C ASP A 25 -6.14 -0.75 26.80
N ALA A 26 -5.68 0.19 25.99
CA ALA A 26 -4.61 1.12 26.34
C ALA A 26 -5.03 2.13 27.46
N GLY A 27 -5.67 1.63 28.53
CA GLY A 27 -5.79 2.31 29.84
C GLY A 27 -4.45 2.74 30.45
N ASN A 28 -3.36 2.59 29.71
CA ASN A 28 -1.97 2.94 30.03
C ASN A 28 -1.56 4.36 29.59
N GLY A 29 -2.50 5.27 29.40
CA GLY A 29 -2.20 6.71 29.21
C GLY A 29 -1.50 7.07 27.89
N ARG A 30 -1.48 6.19 26.88
CA ARG A 30 -1.07 6.53 25.53
C ARG A 30 -2.26 7.12 24.78
N SER A 31 -2.35 8.45 24.73
CA SER A 31 -3.24 9.11 23.79
C SER A 31 -2.50 9.20 22.44
N PHE A 32 -3.13 8.71 21.37
CA PHE A 32 -2.68 9.02 20.03
C PHE A 32 -3.01 10.49 19.76
N SER A 33 -2.06 11.23 19.17
CA SER A 33 -2.25 12.64 18.83
C SER A 33 -3.09 12.85 17.56
N PHE A 34 -3.64 11.77 17.01
CA PHE A 34 -4.43 11.78 15.77
C PHE A 34 -5.81 11.20 16.03
N GLU A 35 -6.81 11.81 15.44
CA GLU A 35 -8.17 11.29 15.42
C GLU A 35 -8.35 10.49 14.13
N LEU A 36 -8.55 9.16 14.26
CA LEU A 36 -8.92 8.29 13.14
C LEU A 36 -10.35 8.63 12.71
N THR A 37 -10.52 9.07 11.47
CA THR A 37 -11.82 9.33 10.85
C THR A 37 -12.34 8.12 10.08
N VAL A 38 -11.43 7.31 9.52
CA VAL A 38 -11.72 6.00 8.90
C VAL A 38 -10.69 5.00 9.42
N ASP A 39 -11.17 3.94 10.05
CA ASP A 39 -10.36 2.84 10.59
C ASP A 39 -10.34 1.65 9.62
N ASN A 40 -9.80 0.50 10.05
CA ASN A 40 -9.75 -0.74 9.26
C ASN A 40 -11.13 -1.12 8.72
N GLY A 41 -11.18 -1.49 7.43
CA GLY A 41 -12.40 -1.98 6.76
C GLY A 41 -12.85 -1.15 5.57
N ASP A 42 -12.08 -0.14 5.18
CA ASP A 42 -12.27 0.65 3.95
C ASP A 42 -10.98 0.67 3.11
N ASP A 43 -11.02 1.23 1.90
CA ASP A 43 -9.92 1.24 0.93
C ASP A 43 -8.69 2.00 1.45
N THR A 44 -8.88 2.98 2.33
CA THR A 44 -7.79 3.71 2.98
C THR A 44 -8.04 3.90 4.47
N ALA A 45 -6.97 4.02 5.25
CA ALA A 45 -7.07 4.64 6.57
C ALA A 45 -7.10 6.17 6.41
N ALA A 46 -7.89 6.85 7.24
CA ALA A 46 -7.96 8.31 7.23
C ALA A 46 -7.88 8.89 8.65
N TRP A 47 -7.15 9.99 8.79
CA TRP A 47 -7.04 10.71 10.06
C TRP A 47 -6.90 12.20 9.83
N SER A 48 -7.28 12.98 10.85
CA SER A 48 -7.06 14.42 10.88
C SER A 48 -5.81 14.77 11.70
N VAL A 49 -5.12 15.82 11.28
CA VAL A 49 -3.92 16.32 11.96
C VAL A 49 -4.25 17.68 12.60
N GLY A 50 -4.30 17.71 13.93
CA GLY A 50 -4.59 18.92 14.69
C GLY A 50 -5.99 19.47 14.38
N SER A 51 -6.08 20.78 14.10
CA SER A 51 -7.33 21.49 13.75
C SER A 51 -7.57 21.58 12.24
N SER A 52 -6.88 20.77 11.44
CA SER A 52 -7.05 20.73 9.98
C SER A 52 -8.46 20.25 9.61
N THR A 53 -9.02 20.87 8.58
CA THR A 53 -10.26 20.41 7.93
C THR A 53 -10.00 19.39 6.84
N VAL A 54 -8.73 19.02 6.63
CA VAL A 54 -8.28 18.05 5.63
C VAL A 54 -7.87 16.77 6.33
N ASN A 55 -8.37 15.64 5.86
CA ASN A 55 -7.93 14.32 6.31
C ASN A 55 -6.75 13.84 5.45
N GLU A 56 -5.79 13.22 6.10
CA GLU A 56 -4.75 12.44 5.41
C GLU A 56 -5.31 11.05 5.12
N LEU A 57 -5.06 10.55 3.91
CA LEU A 57 -5.39 9.19 3.47
C LEU A 57 -4.12 8.37 3.30
N PHE A 58 -4.16 7.11 3.68
CA PHE A 58 -3.04 6.20 3.53
C PHE A 58 -3.54 4.80 3.14
N THR A 59 -2.99 4.27 2.05
CA THR A 59 -3.24 2.91 1.55
C THR A 59 -1.95 2.20 1.16
N THR A 60 -2.01 0.90 0.96
CA THR A 60 -0.90 0.08 0.47
C THR A 60 -1.42 -1.15 -0.25
N ASP A 61 -0.92 -1.36 -1.46
CA ASP A 61 -1.14 -2.54 -2.27
C ASP A 61 0.17 -3.26 -2.60
N THR A 62 0.12 -4.57 -2.75
CA THR A 62 1.28 -5.39 -3.09
C THR A 62 1.04 -6.13 -4.40
N MET A 63 2.02 -6.09 -5.31
CA MET A 63 2.06 -6.90 -6.52
C MET A 63 3.01 -8.09 -6.33
N VAL A 64 2.49 -9.30 -6.49
CA VAL A 64 3.25 -10.55 -6.32
C VAL A 64 3.27 -11.32 -7.63
N ASP A 65 4.47 -11.70 -8.09
CA ASP A 65 4.65 -12.55 -9.28
C ASP A 65 3.94 -13.90 -9.09
N GLY A 66 3.28 -14.39 -10.13
CA GLY A 66 2.46 -15.59 -10.10
C GLY A 66 1.08 -15.42 -9.42
N VAL A 67 0.79 -14.26 -8.82
CA VAL A 67 -0.51 -13.94 -8.20
C VAL A 67 -1.21 -12.79 -8.91
N HIS A 68 -0.57 -11.63 -8.97
CA HIS A 68 -1.14 -10.41 -9.54
C HIS A 68 -0.67 -10.11 -10.96
N PHE A 69 0.45 -10.72 -11.34
CA PHE A 69 1.06 -10.64 -12.66
C PHE A 69 1.95 -11.86 -12.89
N THR A 70 2.43 -12.05 -14.13
CA THR A 70 3.53 -12.97 -14.44
C THR A 70 4.56 -12.25 -15.30
N ARG A 71 5.84 -12.47 -15.01
CA ARG A 71 6.94 -11.84 -15.77
C ARG A 71 6.96 -12.22 -17.24
N GLU A 72 6.40 -13.39 -17.61
CA GLU A 72 6.30 -13.84 -18.99
C GLU A 72 5.32 -13.03 -19.83
N THR A 73 4.30 -12.46 -19.20
CA THR A 73 3.18 -11.79 -19.89
C THR A 73 3.07 -10.31 -19.61
N THR A 74 3.70 -9.83 -18.53
CA THR A 74 3.58 -8.44 -18.10
C THR A 74 4.92 -7.73 -18.22
N PRO A 75 5.07 -6.78 -19.16
CA PRO A 75 6.25 -5.95 -19.27
C PRO A 75 6.50 -5.16 -17.97
N TRP A 76 7.77 -4.94 -17.62
CA TRP A 76 8.13 -4.24 -16.40
C TRP A 76 7.56 -2.81 -16.32
N GLN A 77 7.48 -2.12 -17.45
CA GLN A 77 6.89 -0.77 -17.49
C GLN A 77 5.39 -0.82 -17.16
N ASP A 78 4.65 -1.77 -17.74
CA ASP A 78 3.22 -1.95 -17.46
C ASP A 78 2.97 -2.36 -16.01
N LEU A 79 3.86 -3.21 -15.44
CA LEU A 79 3.82 -3.59 -14.03
C LEU A 79 4.02 -2.37 -13.12
N GLY A 80 5.00 -1.52 -13.43
CA GLY A 80 5.24 -0.29 -12.70
C GLY A 80 4.04 0.65 -12.73
N TRP A 81 3.45 0.85 -13.88
CA TRP A 81 2.24 1.64 -14.05
C TRP A 81 1.08 1.05 -13.23
N LYS A 82 0.81 -0.25 -13.38
CA LYS A 82 -0.26 -0.98 -12.68
C LYS A 82 -0.11 -0.91 -11.15
N SER A 83 1.10 -1.11 -10.64
CA SER A 83 1.34 -1.17 -9.19
C SER A 83 1.05 0.16 -8.49
N LEU A 84 1.29 1.28 -9.16
CA LEU A 84 0.96 2.58 -8.60
C LEU A 84 -0.52 2.95 -8.87
N ALA A 85 -1.06 2.51 -10.01
CA ALA A 85 -2.47 2.75 -10.37
C ALA A 85 -3.45 2.14 -9.38
N SER A 86 -3.18 0.94 -8.83
CA SER A 86 -4.05 0.33 -7.82
C SER A 86 -4.15 1.20 -6.56
N ASN A 87 -3.01 1.67 -6.05
CA ASN A 87 -2.97 2.56 -4.88
C ASN A 87 -3.64 3.93 -5.15
N ILE A 88 -3.45 4.49 -6.34
CA ILE A 88 -4.13 5.73 -6.76
C ILE A 88 -5.65 5.51 -6.79
N SER A 89 -6.10 4.35 -7.25
CA SER A 89 -7.51 3.98 -7.30
C SER A 89 -8.14 3.99 -5.90
N ASP A 90 -7.46 3.44 -4.88
CA ASP A 90 -7.95 3.43 -3.50
C ASP A 90 -8.09 4.85 -2.94
N VAL A 91 -7.07 5.69 -3.16
CA VAL A 91 -7.13 7.10 -2.76
C VAL A 91 -8.29 7.83 -3.47
N ALA A 92 -8.49 7.54 -4.76
CA ALA A 92 -9.57 8.14 -5.54
C ALA A 92 -10.96 7.67 -5.09
N SER A 93 -11.11 6.39 -4.70
CA SER A 93 -12.39 5.85 -4.19
C SER A 93 -12.86 6.58 -2.94
N MET A 94 -11.91 7.05 -2.12
CA MET A 94 -12.15 7.85 -0.92
C MET A 94 -12.24 9.36 -1.18
N GLY A 95 -12.28 9.78 -2.44
CA GLY A 95 -12.38 11.18 -2.85
C GLY A 95 -11.11 12.01 -2.62
N GLY A 96 -9.97 11.36 -2.43
CA GLY A 96 -8.68 11.99 -2.20
C GLY A 96 -7.89 12.27 -3.48
N ALA A 97 -6.82 13.03 -3.33
CA ALA A 97 -5.81 13.26 -4.35
C ALA A 97 -4.47 12.66 -3.90
N PRO A 98 -3.81 11.81 -4.72
CA PRO A 98 -2.52 11.25 -4.37
C PRO A 98 -1.44 12.34 -4.33
N THR A 99 -0.53 12.27 -3.37
CA THR A 99 0.54 13.26 -3.20
C THR A 99 1.92 12.64 -3.16
N TYR A 100 2.09 11.60 -2.36
CA TYR A 100 3.37 10.92 -2.16
C TYR A 100 3.20 9.41 -2.21
N ALA A 101 4.25 8.72 -2.67
CA ALA A 101 4.33 7.26 -2.65
C ALA A 101 5.68 6.80 -2.07
N LEU A 102 5.63 5.68 -1.36
CA LEU A 102 6.78 4.87 -0.98
C LEU A 102 6.72 3.56 -1.75
N VAL A 103 7.87 3.07 -2.21
CA VAL A 103 7.94 1.83 -3.00
C VAL A 103 8.82 0.82 -2.27
N THR A 104 8.24 -0.32 -1.90
CA THR A 104 9.01 -1.45 -1.38
C THR A 104 9.16 -2.53 -2.45
N LEU A 105 10.38 -2.95 -2.72
CA LEU A 105 10.72 -3.97 -3.72
C LEU A 105 11.31 -5.20 -3.05
N GLY A 106 10.72 -6.37 -3.28
CA GLY A 106 11.30 -7.69 -3.00
C GLY A 106 11.70 -8.35 -4.31
N LEU A 107 13.00 -8.48 -4.57
CA LEU A 107 13.50 -8.92 -5.88
C LEU A 107 14.52 -10.05 -5.76
N PRO A 108 14.51 -11.03 -6.69
CA PRO A 108 15.61 -11.96 -6.86
C PRO A 108 16.90 -11.21 -7.23
N PRO A 109 18.06 -11.69 -6.79
CA PRO A 109 19.34 -11.03 -7.09
C PRO A 109 19.72 -11.07 -8.57
N GLU A 110 19.08 -11.93 -9.35
CA GLU A 110 19.27 -12.10 -10.81
C GLU A 110 18.46 -11.09 -11.63
N THR A 111 17.65 -10.23 -10.97
CA THR A 111 16.85 -9.23 -11.68
C THR A 111 17.77 -8.21 -12.34
N GLU A 112 17.57 -7.98 -13.63
CA GLU A 112 18.39 -7.04 -14.40
C GLU A 112 18.08 -5.57 -14.00
N VAL A 113 19.10 -4.74 -13.98
CA VAL A 113 18.92 -3.29 -13.68
C VAL A 113 18.00 -2.62 -14.68
N SER A 114 18.08 -3.02 -15.97
CA SER A 114 17.19 -2.53 -17.03
C SER A 114 15.72 -2.81 -16.77
N ASP A 115 15.41 -3.90 -16.09
CA ASP A 115 14.04 -4.26 -15.70
C ASP A 115 13.52 -3.29 -14.64
N LEU A 116 14.35 -2.95 -13.66
CA LEU A 116 14.02 -1.95 -12.65
C LEU A 116 13.87 -0.55 -13.24
N GLU A 117 14.73 -0.19 -14.20
CA GLU A 117 14.58 1.07 -14.91
C GLU A 117 13.23 1.15 -15.65
N ASN A 118 12.82 0.06 -16.30
CA ASN A 118 11.52 -0.01 -16.97
C ASN A 118 10.36 0.01 -15.97
N LEU A 119 10.45 -0.70 -14.86
CA LEU A 119 9.46 -0.65 -13.77
C LEU A 119 9.26 0.81 -13.31
N TYR A 120 10.35 1.51 -13.01
CA TYR A 120 10.28 2.90 -12.57
C TYR A 120 9.81 3.86 -13.68
N LYS A 121 10.10 3.60 -14.96
CA LYS A 121 9.50 4.38 -16.06
C LYS A 121 7.98 4.34 -16.02
N GLY A 122 7.39 3.15 -15.84
CA GLY A 122 5.93 3.03 -15.73
C GLY A 122 5.37 3.74 -14.50
N MET A 123 6.04 3.60 -13.34
CA MET A 123 5.64 4.34 -12.13
C MET A 123 5.72 5.86 -12.32
N LEU A 124 6.80 6.35 -12.93
CA LEU A 124 7.00 7.78 -13.16
C LEU A 124 6.02 8.35 -14.19
N GLU A 125 5.62 7.57 -15.18
CA GLU A 125 4.61 7.96 -16.17
C GLU A 125 3.29 8.29 -15.47
N ILE A 126 2.75 7.36 -14.68
CA ILE A 126 1.49 7.60 -13.94
C ILE A 126 1.66 8.63 -12.82
N SER A 127 2.83 8.70 -12.17
CA SER A 127 3.12 9.73 -11.18
C SER A 127 3.01 11.14 -11.76
N ASN A 128 3.55 11.35 -12.96
CA ASN A 128 3.46 12.61 -13.65
C ASN A 128 2.01 12.94 -14.07
N GLU A 129 1.24 11.94 -14.48
CA GLU A 129 -0.16 12.11 -14.90
C GLU A 129 -1.02 12.61 -13.73
N TYR A 130 -0.84 12.05 -12.52
CA TYR A 130 -1.65 12.36 -11.34
C TYR A 130 -0.98 13.37 -10.37
N GLY A 131 0.22 13.83 -10.67
CA GLY A 131 0.89 14.88 -9.89
C GLY A 131 1.40 14.42 -8.54
N LEU A 132 1.68 13.12 -8.37
CA LEU A 132 2.26 12.57 -7.15
C LEU A 132 3.78 12.41 -7.27
N ALA A 133 4.48 12.32 -6.14
CA ALA A 133 5.93 12.11 -6.10
C ALA A 133 6.29 10.81 -5.36
N ILE A 134 7.18 10.00 -5.95
CA ILE A 134 7.83 8.90 -5.24
C ILE A 134 8.93 9.50 -4.37
N VAL A 135 8.83 9.36 -3.04
CA VAL A 135 9.69 10.05 -2.07
C VAL A 135 10.58 9.12 -1.26
N GLY A 136 10.51 7.82 -1.50
CA GLY A 136 11.36 6.85 -0.82
C GLY A 136 10.84 5.43 -0.97
N GLY A 137 11.35 4.54 -0.14
CA GLY A 137 10.97 3.12 -0.13
C GLY A 137 12.03 2.23 0.49
N ASP A 138 11.93 0.95 0.22
CA ASP A 138 12.84 -0.09 0.70
C ASP A 138 13.14 -1.12 -0.39
N MET A 139 14.26 -1.80 -0.29
CA MET A 139 14.63 -2.89 -1.19
C MET A 139 15.16 -4.07 -0.39
N VAL A 140 14.51 -5.22 -0.57
CA VAL A 140 14.92 -6.46 0.07
C VAL A 140 15.15 -7.56 -0.96
N ARG A 141 16.02 -8.49 -0.62
CA ARG A 141 16.21 -9.70 -1.41
C ARG A 141 15.01 -10.63 -1.21
N SER A 142 14.40 -11.06 -2.34
CA SER A 142 13.43 -12.15 -2.36
C SER A 142 14.09 -13.42 -2.93
N PRO A 143 13.75 -14.60 -2.43
CA PRO A 143 14.24 -15.86 -2.99
C PRO A 143 13.56 -16.24 -4.32
N VAL A 144 12.45 -15.63 -4.64
CA VAL A 144 11.63 -15.83 -5.84
C VAL A 144 11.08 -14.50 -6.33
#